data_46bba945afa8a18204d717e7f4c157fb
#
_entry.id   46bba945afa8a18204d717e7f4c157fb
#
_cell.length_a   1.000
_cell.length_b   1.000
_cell.length_c   1.000
_cell.angle_alpha   90.00
_cell.angle_beta   90.00
_cell.angle_gamma   90.00
#
_symmetry.space_group_name_H-M   'P 1'
#
loop_
_entity.id
_entity.type
_entity.pdbx_description
1 polymer ?
#
loop_
_entity_poly.entity_id
_entity_poly.type
_entity_poly.pdbx_seq_one_letter_code
_entity_poly.pdbx_strand_id
1 'polypeptide(L)'
;RGIEAKVVGRKIISVEVGRERSVRRSGRESVIYGLTGTTVTNARRRGKYLLCDLDSGEEMMIHLRMSGRVLVEPVGTTRPAHTHVVMSLSERDGVSDEMWFVDPRTFGEVVVFDPALTAQVLPELIRLGVDPICEHFDATVLAQRLEGKRGAIKPLLLNQHVVAGIGNIYADEILHRAGLRWNRTADSLTKPQVRRLAQHISEVLSDAIAAGGSTLDDSQYVDIEGKTGTFQA
;
A
#
# COMPACT_ATOMS: atom_id res chain seq x y z
N ARG A 1 -4.16 -9.24 -3.59
CA ARG A 1 -4.03 -10.67 -3.94
C ARG A 1 -3.65 -11.52 -2.72
N GLY A 2 -2.46 -11.36 -2.11
CA GLY A 2 -2.04 -12.19 -0.98
C GLY A 2 -2.98 -12.08 0.23
N ILE A 3 -3.32 -10.88 0.67
CA ILE A 3 -4.31 -10.64 1.74
C ILE A 3 -5.69 -11.17 1.35
N GLU A 4 -6.12 -10.94 0.13
CA GLU A 4 -7.39 -11.46 -0.38
C GLU A 4 -7.45 -12.99 -0.28
N ALA A 5 -6.41 -13.68 -0.70
CA ALA A 5 -6.35 -15.14 -0.67
C ALA A 5 -6.27 -15.72 0.76
N LYS A 6 -5.51 -15.10 1.66
CA LYS A 6 -5.20 -15.67 2.98
C LYS A 6 -6.04 -15.11 4.12
N VAL A 7 -6.60 -13.90 4.00
CA VAL A 7 -7.25 -13.21 5.12
C VAL A 7 -8.74 -12.98 4.90
N VAL A 8 -9.18 -12.68 3.67
CA VAL A 8 -10.61 -12.46 3.39
C VAL A 8 -11.44 -13.70 3.71
N GLY A 9 -12.57 -13.50 4.38
CA GLY A 9 -13.45 -14.54 4.88
C GLY A 9 -13.02 -15.16 6.21
N ARG A 10 -11.92 -14.69 6.82
CA ARG A 10 -11.46 -15.17 8.14
C ARG A 10 -11.82 -14.18 9.23
N LYS A 11 -12.17 -14.74 10.38
CA LYS A 11 -12.44 -13.98 11.62
C LYS A 11 -11.13 -13.67 12.34
N ILE A 12 -10.99 -12.47 12.84
CA ILE A 12 -9.91 -12.06 13.74
C ILE A 12 -10.29 -12.48 15.16
N ILE A 13 -9.58 -13.47 15.69
CA ILE A 13 -9.88 -14.09 16.99
C ILE A 13 -9.33 -13.25 18.13
N SER A 14 -8.10 -12.73 17.96
CA SER A 14 -7.44 -11.89 18.95
C SER A 14 -6.49 -10.91 18.30
N VAL A 15 -6.20 -9.82 18.98
CA VAL A 15 -5.28 -8.78 18.52
C VAL A 15 -4.31 -8.43 19.63
N GLU A 16 -3.01 -8.45 19.31
CA GLU A 16 -1.94 -7.97 20.17
C GLU A 16 -1.36 -6.70 19.58
N VAL A 17 -1.22 -5.64 20.36
CA VAL A 17 -0.54 -4.40 19.97
C VAL A 17 0.68 -4.20 20.85
N GLY A 18 1.87 -4.46 20.30
CA GLY A 18 3.14 -4.31 21.00
C GLY A 18 3.63 -2.86 21.09
N ARG A 19 3.32 -2.04 20.09
CA ARG A 19 3.81 -0.66 20.01
C ARG A 19 2.70 0.33 19.65
N GLU A 20 2.42 1.25 20.56
CA GLU A 20 1.37 2.27 20.45
C GLU A 20 1.52 3.14 19.19
N ARG A 21 2.76 3.49 18.83
CA ARG A 21 3.05 4.30 17.65
C ARG A 21 2.49 3.71 16.35
N SER A 22 2.40 2.39 16.25
CA SER A 22 1.87 1.71 15.05
C SER A 22 0.35 1.82 14.91
N VAL A 23 -0.35 2.23 15.97
CA VAL A 23 -1.81 2.41 16.02
C VAL A 23 -2.21 3.81 16.47
N ARG A 24 -1.32 4.79 16.34
CA ARG A 24 -1.42 6.14 16.93
C ARG A 24 -2.68 6.92 16.59
N ARG A 25 -3.36 6.61 15.47
CA ARG A 25 -4.59 7.34 15.06
C ARG A 25 -5.83 6.83 15.76
N SER A 26 -5.96 5.51 15.90
CA SER A 26 -7.11 4.89 16.58
C SER A 26 -6.83 4.68 18.06
N GLY A 27 -5.54 4.49 18.45
CA GLY A 27 -5.16 4.03 19.78
C GLY A 27 -5.24 2.51 19.93
N ARG A 28 -4.48 1.98 20.90
CA ARG A 28 -4.36 0.53 21.14
C ARG A 28 -5.70 -0.15 21.41
N GLU A 29 -6.45 0.39 22.33
CA GLU A 29 -7.73 -0.20 22.78
C GLU A 29 -8.75 -0.22 21.64
N SER A 30 -8.85 0.86 20.86
CA SER A 30 -9.75 0.96 19.72
C SER A 30 -9.40 -0.05 18.63
N VAL A 31 -8.10 -0.28 18.36
CA VAL A 31 -7.67 -1.28 17.37
C VAL A 31 -7.97 -2.69 17.87
N ILE A 32 -7.69 -2.99 19.13
CA ILE A 32 -7.99 -4.30 19.71
C ILE A 32 -9.49 -4.56 19.68
N TYR A 33 -10.30 -3.61 20.18
CA TYR A 33 -11.75 -3.74 20.23
C TYR A 33 -12.39 -3.82 18.85
N GLY A 34 -12.02 -2.92 17.91
CA GLY A 34 -12.62 -2.84 16.58
C GLY A 34 -12.26 -4.01 15.67
N LEU A 35 -11.16 -4.73 15.95
CA LEU A 35 -10.77 -5.89 15.14
C LEU A 35 -11.16 -7.23 15.77
N THR A 36 -11.14 -7.36 17.10
CA THR A 36 -11.39 -8.65 17.75
C THR A 36 -12.82 -9.10 17.53
N GLY A 37 -12.99 -10.29 17.01
CA GLY A 37 -14.30 -10.90 16.76
C GLY A 37 -14.90 -10.52 15.41
N THR A 38 -14.28 -9.64 14.62
CA THR A 38 -14.74 -9.24 13.27
C THR A 38 -14.21 -10.15 12.20
N THR A 39 -14.90 -10.23 11.07
CA THR A 39 -14.50 -10.98 9.87
C THR A 39 -14.07 -10.00 8.80
N VAL A 40 -12.92 -10.26 8.17
CA VAL A 40 -12.48 -9.49 7.00
C VAL A 40 -13.31 -9.93 5.79
N THR A 41 -14.18 -9.05 5.30
CA THR A 41 -15.12 -9.36 4.20
C THR A 41 -14.56 -9.04 2.83
N ASN A 42 -13.66 -8.08 2.73
CA ASN A 42 -13.03 -7.66 1.49
C ASN A 42 -11.64 -7.08 1.76
N ALA A 43 -10.77 -7.09 0.73
CA ALA A 43 -9.48 -6.43 0.78
C ALA A 43 -9.21 -5.72 -0.53
N ARG A 44 -8.92 -4.43 -0.46
CA ARG A 44 -8.64 -3.58 -1.62
C ARG A 44 -7.43 -2.70 -1.38
N ARG A 45 -6.89 -2.16 -2.46
CA ARG A 45 -5.79 -1.21 -2.44
C ARG A 45 -6.23 0.14 -3.01
N ARG A 46 -5.78 1.21 -2.41
CA ARG A 46 -5.88 2.55 -2.96
C ARG A 46 -4.52 3.25 -2.79
N GLY A 47 -3.81 3.52 -3.88
CA GLY A 47 -2.44 4.04 -3.79
C GLY A 47 -1.53 3.09 -3.03
N LYS A 48 -0.97 3.56 -1.93
CA LYS A 48 -0.11 2.79 -1.02
C LYS A 48 -0.84 2.31 0.25
N TYR A 49 -2.16 2.39 0.26
CA TYR A 49 -3.00 1.98 1.38
C TYR A 49 -3.65 0.62 1.09
N LEU A 50 -3.52 -0.31 2.02
CA LEU A 50 -4.30 -1.53 2.08
C LEU A 50 -5.54 -1.23 2.93
N LEU A 51 -6.70 -1.54 2.41
CA LEU A 51 -7.99 -1.32 3.03
C LEU A 51 -8.72 -2.66 3.14
N CYS A 52 -9.16 -3.02 4.34
CA CYS A 52 -9.89 -4.23 4.61
C CYS A 52 -11.25 -3.88 5.22
N ASP A 53 -12.32 -4.27 4.54
CA ASP A 53 -13.68 -4.09 5.04
C ASP A 53 -13.98 -5.17 6.09
N LEU A 54 -14.65 -4.79 7.17
CA LEU A 54 -15.02 -5.67 8.28
C LEU A 54 -16.53 -5.89 8.32
N ASP A 55 -16.97 -7.05 8.79
CA ASP A 55 -18.39 -7.36 8.95
C ASP A 55 -19.09 -6.50 10.03
N SER A 56 -18.33 -5.79 10.85
CA SER A 56 -18.85 -4.76 11.78
C SER A 56 -19.31 -3.49 11.06
N GLY A 57 -18.96 -3.28 9.79
CA GLY A 57 -19.13 -2.03 9.06
C GLY A 57 -17.96 -1.06 9.20
N GLU A 58 -16.99 -1.33 10.07
CA GLU A 58 -15.73 -0.58 10.14
C GLU A 58 -14.75 -1.03 9.05
N GLU A 59 -13.68 -0.30 8.91
CA GLU A 59 -12.62 -0.56 7.96
C GLU A 59 -11.25 -0.56 8.67
N MET A 60 -10.41 -1.55 8.35
CA MET A 60 -9.00 -1.57 8.75
C MET A 60 -8.13 -1.05 7.61
N MET A 61 -7.36 -0.01 7.87
CA MET A 61 -6.35 0.50 6.96
C MET A 61 -4.95 0.12 7.44
N ILE A 62 -4.10 -0.35 6.52
CA ILE A 62 -2.67 -0.58 6.76
C ILE A 62 -1.86 0.24 5.75
N HIS A 63 -0.91 1.04 6.25
CA HIS A 63 0.06 1.76 5.44
C HIS A 63 1.49 1.36 5.84
N LEU A 64 2.21 0.74 4.93
CA LEU A 64 3.54 0.16 5.19
C LEU A 64 4.65 1.22 5.33
N ARG A 65 4.45 2.42 4.76
CA ARG A 65 5.48 3.47 4.70
C ARG A 65 6.78 2.94 4.05
N MET A 66 7.91 3.02 4.77
CA MET A 66 9.23 2.76 4.18
C MET A 66 9.77 1.36 4.46
N SER A 67 9.42 0.76 5.58
CA SER A 67 9.98 -0.53 6.05
C SER A 67 8.92 -1.49 6.59
N GLY A 68 7.66 -1.08 6.58
CA GLY A 68 6.57 -1.92 7.01
C GLY A 68 6.32 -3.06 6.04
N ARG A 69 5.93 -4.20 6.59
CA ARG A 69 5.48 -5.37 5.84
C ARG A 69 4.37 -6.07 6.59
N VAL A 70 3.52 -6.77 5.86
CA VAL A 70 2.50 -7.66 6.41
C VAL A 70 2.89 -9.09 6.06
N LEU A 71 2.91 -9.96 7.04
CA LEU A 71 3.16 -11.39 6.87
C LEU A 71 1.95 -12.18 7.38
N VAL A 72 1.67 -13.33 6.79
CA VAL A 72 0.68 -14.29 7.29
C VAL A 72 1.35 -15.64 7.43
N GLU A 73 1.52 -16.06 8.66
CA GLU A 73 2.31 -17.22 9.03
C GLU A 73 1.51 -18.15 9.95
N PRO A 74 1.74 -19.47 9.91
CA PRO A 74 1.13 -20.41 10.84
C PRO A 74 1.41 -20.06 12.29
N VAL A 75 0.42 -20.29 13.16
CA VAL A 75 0.57 -20.14 14.62
C VAL A 75 1.75 -21.00 15.10
N GLY A 76 2.58 -20.41 15.96
CA GLY A 76 3.80 -21.05 16.47
C GLY A 76 5.06 -20.74 15.66
N THR A 77 4.94 -20.09 14.50
CA THR A 77 6.12 -19.56 13.77
C THR A 77 6.79 -18.46 14.61
N THR A 78 8.11 -18.44 14.60
CA THR A 78 8.86 -17.40 15.32
C THR A 78 8.62 -16.03 14.71
N ARG A 79 8.02 -15.13 15.49
CA ARG A 79 7.76 -13.75 15.05
C ARG A 79 9.07 -12.98 14.86
N PRO A 80 9.26 -12.28 13.73
CA PRO A 80 10.43 -11.44 13.52
C PRO A 80 10.49 -10.29 14.53
N ALA A 81 11.70 -9.78 14.77
CA ALA A 81 11.88 -8.54 15.51
C ALA A 81 11.04 -7.41 14.88
N HIS A 82 10.58 -6.46 15.71
CA HIS A 82 9.74 -5.34 15.28
C HIS A 82 8.33 -5.73 14.78
N THR A 83 7.82 -6.89 15.18
CA THR A 83 6.40 -7.22 15.03
C THR A 83 5.60 -6.38 16.02
N HIS A 84 4.76 -5.48 15.52
CA HIS A 84 4.09 -4.46 16.33
C HIS A 84 2.59 -4.69 16.51
N VAL A 85 1.95 -5.33 15.53
CA VAL A 85 0.55 -5.76 15.64
C VAL A 85 0.46 -7.20 15.16
N VAL A 86 -0.22 -8.03 15.92
CA VAL A 86 -0.49 -9.44 15.60
C VAL A 86 -2.00 -9.66 15.67
N MET A 87 -2.55 -10.27 14.64
CA MET A 87 -3.94 -10.65 14.54
C MET A 87 -4.03 -12.16 14.34
N SER A 88 -4.52 -12.89 15.32
CA SER A 88 -4.78 -14.32 15.17
C SER A 88 -6.04 -14.53 14.34
N LEU A 89 -5.96 -15.34 13.31
CA LEU A 89 -7.05 -15.58 12.37
C LEU A 89 -7.74 -16.91 12.67
N SER A 90 -9.05 -17.00 12.40
CA SER A 90 -9.77 -18.25 12.49
C SER A 90 -9.14 -19.30 11.57
N GLU A 91 -9.29 -20.57 11.96
CA GLU A 91 -8.80 -21.69 11.17
C GLU A 91 -9.41 -21.70 9.75
N ARG A 92 -8.60 -22.08 8.78
CA ARG A 92 -9.00 -22.37 7.39
C ARG A 92 -8.23 -23.62 6.93
N ASP A 93 -8.93 -24.59 6.43
CA ASP A 93 -8.36 -25.86 5.92
C ASP A 93 -7.44 -26.58 6.95
N GLY A 94 -7.80 -26.52 8.25
CA GLY A 94 -7.03 -27.11 9.33
C GLY A 94 -5.81 -26.30 9.77
N VAL A 95 -5.63 -25.08 9.23
CA VAL A 95 -4.48 -24.22 9.56
C VAL A 95 -4.96 -22.95 10.27
N SER A 96 -4.39 -22.70 11.43
CA SER A 96 -4.52 -21.43 12.16
C SER A 96 -3.31 -20.55 11.85
N ASP A 97 -3.54 -19.34 11.38
CA ASP A 97 -2.50 -18.37 11.06
C ASP A 97 -2.61 -17.11 11.91
N GLU A 98 -1.52 -16.38 11.91
CA GLU A 98 -1.44 -15.00 12.39
C GLU A 98 -1.09 -14.06 11.26
N MET A 99 -1.74 -12.91 11.21
CA MET A 99 -1.31 -11.79 10.37
C MET A 99 -0.48 -10.82 11.21
N TRP A 100 0.73 -10.55 10.76
CA TRP A 100 1.70 -9.71 11.48
C TRP A 100 1.96 -8.41 10.73
N PHE A 101 1.92 -7.29 11.45
CA PHE A 101 2.44 -6.03 10.99
C PHE A 101 3.84 -5.82 11.59
N VAL A 102 4.86 -5.87 10.71
CA VAL A 102 6.28 -5.77 11.08
C VAL A 102 6.85 -4.49 10.52
N ASP A 103 7.44 -3.62 11.35
CA ASP A 103 8.02 -2.36 10.89
C ASP A 103 9.22 -1.90 11.73
N PRO A 104 10.46 -2.18 11.28
CA PRO A 104 11.68 -1.78 12.01
C PRO A 104 11.78 -0.28 12.29
N ARG A 105 11.27 0.57 11.40
CA ARG A 105 11.36 2.03 11.52
C ARG A 105 10.17 2.69 12.22
N THR A 106 9.09 1.93 12.46
CA THR A 106 7.87 2.40 13.14
C THR A 106 7.20 3.62 12.50
N PHE A 107 7.28 3.76 11.18
CA PHE A 107 6.61 4.81 10.41
C PHE A 107 5.26 4.36 9.87
N GLY A 108 5.10 3.07 9.65
CA GLY A 108 3.86 2.48 9.19
C GLY A 108 2.76 2.53 10.27
N GLU A 109 1.56 2.21 9.87
CA GLU A 109 0.41 2.31 10.77
C GLU A 109 -0.71 1.33 10.39
N VAL A 110 -1.42 0.88 11.42
CA VAL A 110 -2.69 0.17 11.36
C VAL A 110 -3.74 1.06 12.00
N VAL A 111 -4.85 1.28 11.30
CA VAL A 111 -5.94 2.17 11.74
C VAL A 111 -7.25 1.44 11.57
N VAL A 112 -8.12 1.51 12.56
CA VAL A 112 -9.51 1.04 12.48
C VAL A 112 -10.41 2.25 12.60
N PHE A 113 -11.40 2.36 11.72
CA PHE A 113 -12.25 3.55 11.65
C PHE A 113 -13.59 3.25 10.97
N ASP A 114 -14.58 4.06 11.27
CA ASP A 114 -15.84 4.11 10.53
C ASP A 114 -15.61 4.76 9.15
N PRO A 115 -15.93 4.10 8.02
CA PRO A 115 -15.80 4.67 6.68
C PRO A 115 -16.49 6.04 6.50
N ALA A 116 -17.56 6.31 7.24
CA ALA A 116 -18.22 7.62 7.23
C ALA A 116 -17.32 8.74 7.76
N LEU A 117 -16.33 8.41 8.56
CA LEU A 117 -15.36 9.34 9.16
C LEU A 117 -14.04 9.42 8.39
N THR A 118 -13.93 8.81 7.20
CA THR A 118 -12.69 8.78 6.41
C THR A 118 -12.06 10.16 6.23
N ALA A 119 -12.86 11.18 5.95
CA ALA A 119 -12.35 12.54 5.75
C ALA A 119 -11.69 13.15 7.02
N GLN A 120 -12.07 12.67 8.20
CA GLN A 120 -11.54 13.13 9.49
C GLN A 120 -10.32 12.29 9.91
N VAL A 121 -10.41 10.97 9.78
CA VAL A 121 -9.38 10.04 10.25
C VAL A 121 -8.22 9.90 9.25
N LEU A 122 -8.55 9.86 7.96
CA LEU A 122 -7.61 9.64 6.84
C LEU A 122 -7.82 10.66 5.71
N PRO A 123 -7.70 11.97 5.98
CA PRO A 123 -7.94 13.02 4.98
C PRO A 123 -7.06 12.88 3.74
N GLU A 124 -5.88 12.30 3.88
CA GLU A 124 -4.98 12.01 2.77
C GLU A 124 -5.55 10.98 1.79
N LEU A 125 -6.35 10.03 2.24
CA LEU A 125 -6.98 9.01 1.38
C LEU A 125 -8.00 9.65 0.41
N ILE A 126 -8.74 10.64 0.90
CA ILE A 126 -9.70 11.40 0.08
C ILE A 126 -8.99 12.28 -0.96
N ARG A 127 -7.78 12.76 -0.64
CA ARG A 127 -6.99 13.65 -1.51
C ARG A 127 -6.10 12.91 -2.49
N LEU A 128 -6.12 11.58 -2.53
CA LEU A 128 -5.33 10.82 -3.49
C LEU A 128 -5.68 11.20 -4.92
N GLY A 129 -4.66 11.34 -5.73
CA GLY A 129 -4.78 11.49 -7.17
C GLY A 129 -5.28 10.21 -7.83
N VAL A 130 -5.25 10.19 -9.16
CA VAL A 130 -5.62 9.00 -9.94
C VAL A 130 -4.72 7.82 -9.61
N ASP A 131 -5.30 6.64 -9.46
CA ASP A 131 -4.57 5.39 -9.25
C ASP A 131 -4.50 4.60 -10.57
N PRO A 132 -3.32 4.52 -11.22
CA PRO A 132 -3.17 3.91 -12.55
C PRO A 132 -3.52 2.43 -12.62
N ILE A 133 -3.61 1.76 -11.47
CA ILE A 133 -3.91 0.31 -11.40
C ILE A 133 -5.39 0.04 -11.17
N CYS A 134 -6.08 0.95 -10.49
CA CYS A 134 -7.48 0.74 -10.09
C CYS A 134 -8.47 1.60 -10.89
N GLU A 135 -7.98 2.63 -11.60
CA GLU A 135 -8.80 3.59 -12.31
C GLU A 135 -8.38 3.69 -13.78
N HIS A 136 -9.27 4.26 -14.61
CA HIS A 136 -8.89 4.60 -15.98
C HIS A 136 -7.73 5.61 -15.97
N PHE A 137 -6.65 5.26 -16.64
CA PHE A 137 -5.45 6.07 -16.70
C PHE A 137 -4.83 6.06 -18.11
N ASP A 138 -4.73 7.24 -18.70
CA ASP A 138 -4.14 7.46 -20.03
C ASP A 138 -3.39 8.80 -20.10
N ALA A 139 -2.91 9.14 -21.31
CA ALA A 139 -2.21 10.39 -21.55
C ALA A 139 -3.06 11.64 -21.29
N THR A 140 -4.38 11.55 -21.50
CA THR A 140 -5.31 12.66 -21.27
C THR A 140 -5.45 12.93 -19.79
N VAL A 141 -5.67 11.86 -19.01
CA VAL A 141 -5.75 11.93 -17.55
C VAL A 141 -4.45 12.47 -16.95
N LEU A 142 -3.28 11.95 -17.42
CA LEU A 142 -1.99 12.45 -16.93
C LEU A 142 -1.79 13.93 -17.28
N ALA A 143 -2.12 14.36 -18.50
CA ALA A 143 -2.01 15.76 -18.90
C ALA A 143 -2.83 16.68 -18.01
N GLN A 144 -4.08 16.31 -17.70
CA GLN A 144 -4.95 17.06 -16.78
C GLN A 144 -4.33 17.14 -15.36
N ARG A 145 -3.73 16.04 -14.85
CA ARG A 145 -3.08 16.03 -13.53
C ARG A 145 -1.81 16.88 -13.49
N LEU A 146 -1.14 17.09 -14.62
CA LEU A 146 0.05 17.93 -14.74
C LEU A 146 -0.26 19.38 -15.10
N GLU A 147 -1.50 19.70 -15.48
CA GLU A 147 -1.89 21.05 -15.89
C GLU A 147 -1.57 22.08 -14.79
N GLY A 148 -0.95 23.19 -15.21
CA GLY A 148 -0.52 24.27 -14.31
C GLY A 148 0.66 23.96 -13.41
N LYS A 149 1.21 22.73 -13.43
CA LYS A 149 2.37 22.35 -12.61
C LYS A 149 3.67 22.65 -13.36
N ARG A 150 4.56 23.42 -12.69
CA ARG A 150 5.87 23.81 -13.23
C ARG A 150 7.06 23.14 -12.55
N GLY A 151 6.79 22.28 -11.57
CA GLY A 151 7.83 21.53 -10.85
C GLY A 151 8.50 20.44 -11.70
N ALA A 152 9.62 19.91 -11.20
CA ALA A 152 10.29 18.77 -11.80
C ALA A 152 9.39 17.53 -11.84
N ILE A 153 9.50 16.72 -12.90
CA ILE A 153 8.56 15.60 -13.13
C ILE A 153 8.65 14.51 -12.06
N LYS A 154 9.85 14.15 -11.57
CA LYS A 154 9.97 13.10 -10.56
C LYS A 154 9.25 13.44 -9.24
N PRO A 155 9.45 14.60 -8.61
CA PRO A 155 8.66 15.01 -7.46
C PRO A 155 7.15 15.02 -7.71
N LEU A 156 6.70 15.36 -8.91
CA LEU A 156 5.29 15.33 -9.26
C LEU A 156 4.74 13.90 -9.36
N LEU A 157 5.51 12.96 -9.90
CA LEU A 157 5.15 11.53 -9.92
C LEU A 157 5.11 10.93 -8.51
N LEU A 158 5.96 11.38 -7.59
CA LEU A 158 5.97 10.97 -6.20
C LEU A 158 4.84 11.58 -5.37
N ASN A 159 4.25 12.68 -5.85
CA ASN A 159 3.14 13.34 -5.17
C ASN A 159 1.86 12.52 -5.31
N GLN A 160 1.46 11.87 -4.23
CA GLN A 160 0.29 10.99 -4.19
C GLN A 160 -1.04 11.71 -4.51
N HIS A 161 -1.08 13.05 -4.48
CA HIS A 161 -2.24 13.84 -4.93
C HIS A 161 -2.28 14.02 -6.45
N VAL A 162 -1.19 13.75 -7.16
CA VAL A 162 -1.12 13.80 -8.64
C VAL A 162 -1.38 12.41 -9.21
N VAL A 163 -0.52 11.44 -8.86
CA VAL A 163 -0.67 10.03 -9.23
C VAL A 163 -0.44 9.19 -7.98
N ALA A 164 -1.45 8.42 -7.59
CA ALA A 164 -1.37 7.58 -6.41
C ALA A 164 -0.59 6.28 -6.70
N GLY A 165 0.16 5.80 -5.72
CA GLY A 165 0.84 4.50 -5.77
C GLY A 165 2.31 4.53 -6.18
N ILE A 166 2.76 5.52 -6.96
CA ILE A 166 4.15 5.58 -7.44
C ILE A 166 5.11 5.89 -6.27
N GLY A 167 6.10 5.03 -6.07
CA GLY A 167 7.21 5.20 -5.14
C GLY A 167 8.51 5.56 -5.85
N ASN A 168 9.57 5.77 -5.05
CA ASN A 168 10.85 6.25 -5.58
C ASN A 168 11.45 5.30 -6.64
N ILE A 169 11.47 3.99 -6.36
CA ILE A 169 11.99 2.94 -7.25
C ILE A 169 11.28 3.00 -8.61
N TYR A 170 9.94 2.94 -8.60
CA TYR A 170 9.17 2.94 -9.83
C TYR A 170 9.16 4.30 -10.54
N ALA A 171 9.29 5.42 -9.82
CA ALA A 171 9.44 6.72 -10.47
C ALA A 171 10.73 6.80 -11.32
N ASP A 172 11.84 6.25 -10.83
CA ASP A 172 13.10 6.20 -11.57
C ASP A 172 12.99 5.30 -12.80
N GLU A 173 12.45 4.11 -12.65
CA GLU A 173 12.24 3.17 -13.75
C GLU A 173 11.29 3.73 -14.83
N ILE A 174 10.18 4.32 -14.42
CA ILE A 174 9.23 4.98 -15.33
C ILE A 174 9.93 6.09 -16.15
N LEU A 175 10.68 6.95 -15.49
CA LEU A 175 11.38 8.06 -16.15
C LEU A 175 12.49 7.55 -17.08
N HIS A 176 13.21 6.50 -16.67
CA HIS A 176 14.22 5.85 -17.50
C HIS A 176 13.58 5.30 -18.78
N ARG A 177 12.54 4.49 -18.70
CA ARG A 177 11.82 3.95 -19.88
C ARG A 177 11.21 5.05 -20.76
N ALA A 178 10.70 6.12 -20.13
CA ALA A 178 10.15 7.26 -20.86
C ALA A 178 11.23 8.14 -21.52
N GLY A 179 12.53 7.94 -21.22
CA GLY A 179 13.62 8.77 -21.72
C GLY A 179 13.53 10.22 -21.22
N LEU A 180 13.09 10.41 -19.98
CA LEU A 180 12.91 11.71 -19.35
C LEU A 180 13.87 11.90 -18.21
N ARG A 181 14.55 13.05 -18.15
CA ARG A 181 15.36 13.42 -16.99
C ARG A 181 14.45 13.72 -15.79
N TRP A 182 14.83 13.28 -14.61
CA TRP A 182 14.07 13.44 -13.36
C TRP A 182 13.72 14.90 -13.02
N ASN A 183 14.59 15.84 -13.40
CA ASN A 183 14.47 17.29 -13.16
C ASN A 183 13.79 18.06 -14.30
N ARG A 184 13.34 17.38 -15.37
CA ARG A 184 12.58 18.00 -16.44
C ARG A 184 11.30 18.61 -15.89
N THR A 185 10.99 19.88 -16.20
CA THR A 185 9.77 20.52 -15.71
C THR A 185 8.54 20.01 -16.43
N ALA A 186 7.42 19.84 -15.71
CA ALA A 186 6.20 19.25 -16.28
C ALA A 186 5.60 20.08 -17.41
N ASP A 187 5.64 21.40 -17.31
CA ASP A 187 5.16 22.34 -18.32
C ASP A 187 6.00 22.33 -19.62
N SER A 188 7.21 21.79 -19.57
CA SER A 188 8.07 21.65 -20.76
C SER A 188 7.86 20.34 -21.52
N LEU A 189 7.00 19.45 -21.03
CA LEU A 189 6.73 18.17 -21.68
C LEU A 189 5.84 18.35 -22.91
N THR A 190 6.27 17.78 -24.03
CA THR A 190 5.47 17.74 -25.25
C THR A 190 4.37 16.69 -25.15
N LYS A 191 3.30 16.80 -25.94
CA LYS A 191 2.21 15.79 -25.98
C LYS A 191 2.73 14.36 -26.22
N PRO A 192 3.68 14.09 -27.14
CA PRO A 192 4.26 12.76 -27.28
C PRO A 192 5.00 12.27 -26.03
N GLN A 193 5.69 13.16 -25.31
CA GLN A 193 6.37 12.82 -24.06
C GLN A 193 5.38 12.45 -22.94
N VAL A 194 4.28 13.20 -22.82
CA VAL A 194 3.22 12.88 -21.86
C VAL A 194 2.57 11.55 -22.19
N ARG A 195 2.32 11.26 -23.47
CA ARG A 195 1.76 9.96 -23.90
C ARG A 195 2.69 8.80 -23.53
N ARG A 196 3.98 8.92 -23.84
CA ARG A 196 4.99 7.89 -23.50
C ARG A 196 5.13 7.72 -21.99
N LEU A 197 5.11 8.82 -21.23
CA LEU A 197 5.17 8.79 -19.78
C LEU A 197 3.96 8.05 -19.18
N ALA A 198 2.74 8.35 -19.63
CA ALA A 198 1.52 7.67 -19.17
C ALA A 198 1.55 6.17 -19.48
N GLN A 199 2.00 5.79 -20.67
CA GLN A 199 2.17 4.40 -21.06
C GLN A 199 3.12 3.67 -20.10
N HIS A 200 4.33 4.21 -19.86
CA HIS A 200 5.31 3.56 -19.00
C HIS A 200 4.91 3.57 -17.50
N ILE A 201 4.10 4.51 -17.04
CA ILE A 201 3.50 4.44 -15.71
C ILE A 201 2.67 3.16 -15.57
N SER A 202 1.79 2.89 -16.51
CA SER A 202 0.93 1.69 -16.48
C SER A 202 1.74 0.41 -16.65
N GLU A 203 2.67 0.36 -17.59
CA GLU A 203 3.51 -0.81 -17.87
C GLU A 203 4.39 -1.18 -16.67
N VAL A 204 5.18 -0.23 -16.14
CA VAL A 204 6.10 -0.48 -15.01
C VAL A 204 5.34 -0.98 -13.78
N LEU A 205 4.21 -0.35 -13.46
CA LEU A 205 3.42 -0.78 -12.31
C LEU A 205 2.79 -2.17 -12.51
N SER A 206 2.34 -2.48 -13.73
CA SER A 206 1.78 -3.79 -14.07
C SER A 206 2.86 -4.88 -14.04
N ASP A 207 4.02 -4.62 -14.62
CA ASP A 207 5.17 -5.52 -14.61
C ASP A 207 5.64 -5.80 -13.18
N ALA A 208 5.75 -4.75 -12.36
CA ALA A 208 6.15 -4.88 -10.96
C ALA A 208 5.15 -5.73 -10.15
N ILE A 209 3.84 -5.55 -10.37
CA ILE A 209 2.81 -6.37 -9.74
C ILE A 209 2.90 -7.83 -10.19
N ALA A 210 3.14 -8.08 -11.48
CA ALA A 210 3.29 -9.42 -12.02
C ALA A 210 4.51 -10.15 -11.44
N ALA A 211 5.61 -9.41 -11.22
CA ALA A 211 6.85 -9.91 -10.64
C ALA A 211 6.86 -9.99 -9.09
N GLY A 212 5.74 -9.69 -8.41
CA GLY A 212 5.66 -9.70 -6.95
C GLY A 212 6.39 -8.54 -6.26
N GLY A 213 6.72 -7.47 -7.01
CA GLY A 213 7.44 -6.30 -6.52
C GLY A 213 8.95 -6.36 -6.75
N SER A 214 9.65 -5.35 -6.24
CA SER A 214 11.13 -5.24 -6.26
C SER A 214 11.67 -5.46 -4.86
N THR A 215 12.68 -6.32 -4.73
CA THR A 215 13.47 -6.45 -3.50
C THR A 215 14.86 -5.93 -3.79
N LEU A 216 15.26 -4.87 -3.09
CA LEU A 216 16.61 -4.31 -3.16
C LEU A 216 17.48 -4.95 -2.08
N ASP A 217 18.80 -4.98 -2.28
CA ASP A 217 19.74 -5.62 -1.35
C ASP A 217 19.68 -5.06 0.08
N ASP A 218 19.30 -3.79 0.23
CA ASP A 218 19.18 -3.08 1.51
C ASP A 218 17.77 -3.04 2.07
N SER A 219 16.78 -3.52 1.32
CA SER A 219 15.37 -3.46 1.70
C SER A 219 14.73 -4.84 1.73
N GLN A 220 14.01 -5.12 2.80
CA GLN A 220 13.28 -6.37 2.99
C GLN A 220 11.84 -6.26 2.47
N TYR A 221 11.67 -5.75 1.23
CA TYR A 221 10.36 -5.80 0.59
C TYR A 221 10.08 -7.24 0.17
N VAL A 222 9.11 -7.82 0.80
CA VAL A 222 8.67 -9.21 0.57
C VAL A 222 7.16 -9.24 0.45
N ASP A 223 6.64 -10.29 -0.16
CA ASP A 223 5.20 -10.55 -0.20
C ASP A 223 4.69 -11.03 1.18
N ILE A 224 3.40 -11.37 1.24
CA ILE A 224 2.73 -11.82 2.47
C ILE A 224 3.24 -13.18 2.99
N GLU A 225 3.97 -13.95 2.17
CA GLU A 225 4.62 -15.23 2.50
C GLU A 225 6.13 -15.06 2.75
N GLY A 226 6.61 -13.82 2.81
CA GLY A 226 8.04 -13.53 2.98
C GLY A 226 8.89 -13.76 1.74
N LYS A 227 8.29 -13.98 0.56
CA LYS A 227 9.03 -14.18 -0.70
C LYS A 227 9.46 -12.85 -1.30
N THR A 228 10.66 -12.82 -1.86
CA THR A 228 11.21 -11.65 -2.55
C THR A 228 10.55 -11.45 -3.92
N GLY A 229 10.33 -10.18 -4.29
CA GLY A 229 9.91 -9.83 -5.65
C GLY A 229 11.07 -9.95 -6.64
N THR A 230 10.73 -10.19 -7.90
CA THR A 230 11.70 -10.43 -9.00
C THR A 230 11.76 -9.29 -10.00
N PHE A 231 11.01 -8.19 -9.79
CA PHE A 231 11.10 -7.03 -10.67
C PHE A 231 12.46 -6.35 -10.50
N GLN A 232 13.21 -6.27 -11.60
CA GLN A 232 14.48 -5.55 -11.67
C GLN A 232 14.23 -4.16 -12.26
N ALA A 233 14.50 -3.11 -11.46
CA ALA A 233 14.40 -1.70 -11.87
C ALA A 233 15.78 -1.16 -12.22
#